data_c0ba06f1e6e3afdb7e954a3f0c5c705c
#
_entry.id   c0ba06f1e6e3afdb7e954a3f0c5c705c
#
_cell.length_a   1.000
_cell.length_b   1.000
_cell.length_c   1.000
_cell.angle_alpha   90.00
_cell.angle_beta   90.00
_cell.angle_gamma   90.00
#
_symmetry.space_group_name_H-M   'P 1'
#
loop_
_entity.id
_entity.type
_entity.pdbx_description
1 polymer ?
#
loop_
_entity_poly.entity_id
_entity_poly.type
_entity_poly.pdbx_seq_one_letter_code
_entity_poly.pdbx_strand_id
1 'polypeptide(L)'
;MPFRDLIAPLNTSKTLNHIALLAVAMGVYATLPVAKEYSSYKEYGDSPSELHAALSLTLGWLLVFRTNAAYARWWEARTLWGCLINATRNLSMKLSTLASPTQTDARFLAMALVEFPQALKCHLRNETYDHRELITEHCPSHTPLAIANRVYAWVHRRKEEGRIDGDDLRVIDVELAKLMDVCGACERIARTPIVRSYRIFTRQCIMFFLFTLPWGIAEDFKWWTIPLTMVISYFMIGMEIVAEHVEEPFGFDEDDLDLDGMCKTIEASVKELFRPCVGGDA
;
A
#
# COMPACT_ATOMS: atom_id res chain seq x y z
N MET A 1 7.56 -14.53 -19.68
CA MET A 1 6.35 -14.96 -18.95
C MET A 1 5.59 -15.92 -19.85
N PRO A 2 5.26 -17.15 -19.44
CA PRO A 2 4.45 -18.04 -20.25
C PRO A 2 3.01 -17.52 -20.33
N PHE A 3 2.37 -17.67 -21.49
CA PHE A 3 0.99 -17.23 -21.76
C PHE A 3 -0.04 -17.73 -20.74
N ARG A 4 0.30 -18.78 -20.00
CA ARG A 4 -0.50 -19.37 -18.93
C ARG A 4 -0.66 -18.42 -17.72
N ASP A 5 0.31 -17.53 -17.47
CA ASP A 5 0.27 -16.56 -16.38
C ASP A 5 -0.61 -15.34 -16.72
N LEU A 6 -0.99 -15.18 -17.99
CA LEU A 6 -1.89 -14.10 -18.44
C LEU A 6 -3.37 -14.43 -18.16
N ILE A 7 -3.73 -15.70 -18.15
CA ILE A 7 -5.13 -16.17 -17.98
C ILE A 7 -5.38 -16.68 -16.54
N ALA A 8 -4.33 -17.17 -15.86
CA ALA A 8 -4.42 -17.67 -14.50
C ALA A 8 -4.93 -16.63 -13.48
N PRO A 9 -4.54 -15.33 -13.55
CA PRO A 9 -5.01 -14.31 -12.60
C PRO A 9 -6.51 -14.05 -12.65
N LEU A 10 -7.16 -14.19 -13.80
CA LEU A 10 -8.62 -13.97 -13.94
C LEU A 10 -9.45 -14.88 -13.03
N ASN A 11 -8.91 -16.05 -12.68
CA ASN A 11 -9.60 -17.00 -11.81
C ASN A 11 -9.14 -16.92 -10.34
N THR A 12 -8.09 -16.18 -10.04
CA THR A 12 -7.46 -16.15 -8.71
C THR A 12 -7.67 -14.82 -8.00
N SER A 13 -7.72 -13.69 -8.73
CA SER A 13 -7.92 -12.36 -8.14
C SER A 13 -9.40 -12.00 -8.02
N LYS A 14 -9.82 -11.72 -6.78
CA LYS A 14 -11.18 -11.23 -6.48
C LYS A 14 -11.46 -9.89 -7.14
N THR A 15 -10.45 -9.03 -7.21
CA THR A 15 -10.50 -7.70 -7.83
C THR A 15 -10.80 -7.81 -9.32
N LEU A 16 -10.05 -8.63 -10.06
CA LEU A 16 -10.27 -8.81 -11.50
C LEU A 16 -11.63 -9.45 -11.82
N ASN A 17 -12.09 -10.38 -10.98
CA ASN A 17 -13.43 -10.97 -11.12
C ASN A 17 -14.53 -9.93 -10.91
N HIS A 18 -14.36 -9.03 -9.95
CA HIS A 18 -15.31 -7.94 -9.71
C HIS A 18 -15.36 -6.96 -10.90
N ILE A 19 -14.21 -6.59 -11.44
CA ILE A 19 -14.09 -5.75 -12.64
C ILE A 19 -14.79 -6.42 -13.84
N ALA A 20 -14.53 -7.72 -14.06
CA ALA A 20 -15.15 -8.46 -15.13
C ALA A 20 -16.68 -8.53 -15.01
N LEU A 21 -17.19 -8.71 -13.79
CA LEU A 21 -18.64 -8.69 -13.52
C LEU A 21 -19.26 -7.35 -13.87
N LEU A 22 -18.64 -6.25 -13.47
CA LEU A 22 -19.11 -4.90 -13.81
C LEU A 22 -19.07 -4.63 -15.31
N ALA A 23 -18.03 -5.09 -16.00
CA ALA A 23 -17.93 -4.98 -17.45
C ALA A 23 -19.03 -5.78 -18.17
N VAL A 24 -19.36 -6.97 -17.68
CA VAL A 24 -20.48 -7.76 -18.21
C VAL A 24 -21.81 -7.04 -17.96
N ALA A 25 -22.02 -6.46 -16.78
CA ALA A 25 -23.20 -5.66 -16.50
C ALA A 25 -23.37 -4.48 -17.47
N MET A 26 -22.26 -3.80 -17.80
CA MET A 26 -22.27 -2.73 -18.82
C MET A 26 -22.55 -3.28 -20.23
N GLY A 27 -22.09 -4.48 -20.56
CA GLY A 27 -22.44 -5.16 -21.81
C GLY A 27 -23.94 -5.49 -21.90
N VAL A 28 -24.53 -5.96 -20.79
CA VAL A 28 -25.98 -6.18 -20.70
C VAL A 28 -26.72 -4.84 -20.86
N TYR A 29 -26.28 -3.78 -20.20
CA TYR A 29 -26.84 -2.44 -20.41
C TYR A 29 -26.79 -1.99 -21.88
N ALA A 30 -25.68 -2.24 -22.58
CA ALA A 30 -25.48 -1.86 -23.98
C ALA A 30 -26.47 -2.55 -24.94
N THR A 31 -27.17 -3.61 -24.52
CA THR A 31 -28.22 -4.22 -25.32
C THR A 31 -29.42 -3.28 -25.54
N LEU A 32 -29.65 -2.32 -24.62
CA LEU A 32 -30.76 -1.36 -24.72
C LEU A 32 -30.60 -0.41 -25.93
N PRO A 33 -29.48 0.34 -26.09
CA PRO A 33 -29.28 1.18 -27.26
C PRO A 33 -29.17 0.35 -28.54
N VAL A 34 -28.58 -0.85 -28.51
CA VAL A 34 -28.58 -1.73 -29.67
C VAL A 34 -29.98 -2.15 -30.08
N ALA A 35 -30.85 -2.55 -29.15
CA ALA A 35 -32.24 -2.90 -29.45
C ALA A 35 -33.03 -1.70 -29.99
N LYS A 36 -32.74 -0.48 -29.52
CA LYS A 36 -33.32 0.77 -30.03
C LYS A 36 -33.04 0.95 -31.53
N GLU A 37 -31.80 0.65 -32.00
CA GLU A 37 -31.41 0.77 -33.40
C GLU A 37 -32.27 -0.08 -34.36
N TYR A 38 -32.88 -1.15 -33.88
CA TYR A 38 -33.76 -2.03 -34.63
C TYR A 38 -35.24 -1.73 -34.40
N SER A 39 -35.57 -0.67 -33.64
CA SER A 39 -36.95 -0.27 -33.32
C SER A 39 -37.39 0.96 -34.12
N SER A 40 -38.67 1.34 -34.01
CA SER A 40 -39.22 2.56 -34.58
C SER A 40 -38.66 3.85 -33.93
N TYR A 41 -37.90 3.74 -32.88
CA TYR A 41 -37.29 4.84 -32.12
C TYR A 41 -35.85 5.12 -32.51
N LYS A 42 -35.40 4.64 -33.68
CA LYS A 42 -34.04 4.74 -34.16
C LYS A 42 -33.45 6.15 -34.12
N GLU A 43 -34.26 7.18 -34.44
CA GLU A 43 -33.83 8.58 -34.57
C GLU A 43 -33.75 9.35 -33.22
N TYR A 44 -34.07 8.69 -32.07
CA TYR A 44 -34.11 9.35 -30.80
C TYR A 44 -32.92 8.89 -29.90
N GLY A 45 -32.30 9.87 -29.22
CA GLY A 45 -31.32 9.61 -28.17
C GLY A 45 -29.92 9.29 -28.65
N ASP A 46 -29.61 9.55 -29.92
CA ASP A 46 -28.24 9.40 -30.42
C ASP A 46 -27.35 10.53 -29.92
N SER A 47 -26.15 10.16 -29.55
CA SER A 47 -25.11 11.09 -29.09
C SER A 47 -24.00 11.14 -30.14
N PRO A 48 -23.45 12.29 -30.49
CA PRO A 48 -22.38 12.39 -31.47
C PRO A 48 -21.17 11.54 -31.05
N SER A 49 -20.68 10.66 -31.92
CA SER A 49 -19.52 9.80 -31.67
C SER A 49 -18.25 10.62 -31.43
N GLU A 50 -18.15 11.82 -32.05
CA GLU A 50 -17.03 12.74 -31.87
C GLU A 50 -16.95 13.26 -30.41
N LEU A 51 -18.09 13.45 -29.75
CA LEU A 51 -18.14 13.83 -28.35
C LEU A 51 -17.52 12.76 -27.48
N HIS A 52 -17.85 11.48 -27.73
CA HIS A 52 -17.27 10.36 -26.99
C HIS A 52 -15.78 10.20 -27.26
N ALA A 53 -15.32 10.47 -28.49
CA ALA A 53 -13.88 10.49 -28.81
C ALA A 53 -13.14 11.57 -28.01
N ALA A 54 -13.69 12.79 -27.93
CA ALA A 54 -13.10 13.87 -27.12
C ALA A 54 -13.12 13.56 -25.62
N LEU A 55 -14.24 13.01 -25.11
CA LEU A 55 -14.36 12.61 -23.70
C LEU A 55 -13.40 11.48 -23.35
N SER A 56 -13.21 10.48 -24.24
CA SER A 56 -12.31 9.37 -24.01
C SER A 56 -10.85 9.83 -23.87
N LEU A 57 -10.42 10.79 -24.68
CA LEU A 57 -9.10 11.38 -24.57
C LEU A 57 -8.92 12.10 -23.22
N THR A 58 -9.89 12.92 -22.84
CA THR A 58 -9.87 13.65 -21.56
C THR A 58 -9.84 12.71 -20.37
N LEU A 59 -10.67 11.66 -20.40
CA LEU A 59 -10.70 10.63 -19.35
C LEU A 59 -9.41 9.81 -19.30
N GLY A 60 -8.83 9.48 -20.46
CA GLY A 60 -7.54 8.81 -20.52
C GLY A 60 -6.46 9.60 -19.78
N TRP A 61 -6.37 10.91 -20.00
CA TRP A 61 -5.44 11.77 -19.27
C TRP A 61 -5.75 11.80 -17.75
N LEU A 62 -7.02 11.94 -17.40
CA LEU A 62 -7.44 11.95 -15.99
C LEU A 62 -7.05 10.64 -15.27
N LEU A 63 -7.25 9.49 -15.91
CA LEU A 63 -6.87 8.17 -15.38
C LEU A 63 -5.35 8.03 -15.25
N VAL A 64 -4.57 8.50 -16.22
CA VAL A 64 -3.09 8.49 -16.12
C VAL A 64 -2.62 9.29 -14.92
N PHE A 65 -3.13 10.51 -14.70
CA PHE A 65 -2.79 11.30 -13.52
C PHE A 65 -3.22 10.61 -12.23
N ARG A 66 -4.40 10.01 -12.21
CA ARG A 66 -4.94 9.27 -11.06
C ARG A 66 -4.03 8.10 -10.68
N THR A 67 -3.69 7.28 -11.66
CA THR A 67 -2.84 6.10 -11.45
C THR A 67 -1.42 6.47 -11.03
N ASN A 68 -0.83 7.51 -11.66
CA ASN A 68 0.50 7.98 -11.28
C ASN A 68 0.54 8.50 -9.85
N ALA A 69 -0.49 9.25 -9.42
CA ALA A 69 -0.57 9.74 -8.05
C ALA A 69 -0.71 8.61 -7.03
N ALA A 70 -1.52 7.59 -7.32
CA ALA A 70 -1.67 6.40 -6.48
C ALA A 70 -0.35 5.61 -6.40
N TYR A 71 0.28 5.35 -7.54
CA TYR A 71 1.55 4.62 -7.60
C TYR A 71 2.70 5.35 -6.87
N ALA A 72 2.76 6.68 -6.96
CA ALA A 72 3.77 7.45 -6.23
C ALA A 72 3.67 7.26 -4.72
N ARG A 73 2.46 7.18 -4.17
CA ARG A 73 2.20 6.91 -2.74
C ARG A 73 2.65 5.50 -2.35
N TRP A 74 2.29 4.51 -3.15
CA TRP A 74 2.69 3.12 -2.93
C TRP A 74 4.21 2.97 -2.96
N TRP A 75 4.87 3.61 -3.92
CA TRP A 75 6.33 3.58 -4.06
C TRP A 75 7.03 4.28 -2.89
N GLU A 76 6.51 5.42 -2.44
CA GLU A 76 7.00 6.11 -1.25
C GLU A 76 6.90 5.19 -0.02
N ALA A 77 5.75 4.57 0.20
CA ALA A 77 5.53 3.64 1.31
C ALA A 77 6.50 2.44 1.25
N ARG A 78 6.69 1.84 0.05
CA ARG A 78 7.64 0.75 -0.16
C ARG A 78 9.08 1.17 0.14
N THR A 79 9.46 2.37 -0.25
CA THR A 79 10.78 2.93 0.01
C THR A 79 11.02 3.16 1.50
N LEU A 80 10.04 3.70 2.21
CA LEU A 80 10.09 3.93 3.66
C LEU A 80 10.26 2.61 4.43
N TRP A 81 9.54 1.56 4.07
CA TRP A 81 9.72 0.25 4.69
C TRP A 81 11.08 -0.38 4.36
N GLY A 82 11.62 -0.12 3.17
CA GLY A 82 13.01 -0.45 2.84
C GLY A 82 14.02 0.27 3.74
N CYS A 83 13.80 1.57 3.99
CA CYS A 83 14.60 2.36 4.93
C CYS A 83 14.49 1.81 6.36
N LEU A 84 13.29 1.38 6.80
CA LEU A 84 13.09 0.77 8.11
C LEU A 84 13.91 -0.50 8.29
N ILE A 85 13.90 -1.39 7.30
CA ILE A 85 14.72 -2.62 7.32
C ILE A 85 16.20 -2.26 7.50
N ASN A 86 16.70 -1.30 6.75
CA ASN A 86 18.10 -0.88 6.81
C ASN A 86 18.43 -0.18 8.15
N ALA A 87 17.58 0.73 8.61
CA ALA A 87 17.76 1.41 9.90
C ALA A 87 17.80 0.41 11.06
N THR A 88 16.89 -0.57 11.07
CA THR A 88 16.85 -1.61 12.11
C THR A 88 18.10 -2.49 12.08
N ARG A 89 18.57 -2.88 10.89
CA ARG A 89 19.83 -3.64 10.75
C ARG A 89 21.04 -2.85 11.25
N ASN A 90 21.17 -1.59 10.83
CA ASN A 90 22.27 -0.71 11.24
C ASN A 90 22.23 -0.48 12.76
N LEU A 91 21.05 -0.21 13.31
CA LEU A 91 20.87 -0.02 14.75
C LEU A 91 21.26 -1.29 15.51
N SER A 92 20.83 -2.45 15.06
CA SER A 92 21.18 -3.75 15.68
C SER A 92 22.68 -3.97 15.70
N MET A 93 23.39 -3.70 14.57
CA MET A 93 24.87 -3.82 14.50
C MET A 93 25.55 -2.85 15.47
N LYS A 94 25.12 -1.60 15.50
CA LYS A 94 25.72 -0.57 16.37
C LYS A 94 25.47 -0.89 17.85
N LEU A 95 24.27 -1.29 18.23
CA LEU A 95 23.94 -1.65 19.61
C LEU A 95 24.68 -2.90 20.07
N SER A 96 24.81 -3.93 19.23
CA SER A 96 25.53 -5.15 19.59
C SER A 96 27.03 -4.93 19.74
N THR A 97 27.61 -4.02 18.97
CA THR A 97 29.08 -3.79 18.91
C THR A 97 29.51 -2.70 19.87
N LEU A 98 28.87 -1.53 19.86
CA LEU A 98 29.31 -0.36 20.60
C LEU A 98 28.82 -0.37 22.05
N ALA A 99 27.60 -0.83 22.29
CA ALA A 99 27.00 -0.80 23.62
C ALA A 99 27.32 -2.02 24.49
N SER A 100 27.99 -3.03 23.95
CA SER A 100 28.35 -4.28 24.65
C SER A 100 27.25 -4.79 25.60
N PRO A 101 26.05 -5.11 25.07
CA PRO A 101 24.90 -5.46 25.89
C PRO A 101 25.11 -6.77 26.64
N THR A 102 24.62 -6.84 27.87
CA THR A 102 24.53 -8.13 28.60
C THR A 102 23.54 -9.06 27.89
N GLN A 103 23.55 -10.36 28.23
CA GLN A 103 22.59 -11.30 27.62
C GLN A 103 21.11 -10.89 27.82
N THR A 104 20.80 -10.32 28.97
CA THR A 104 19.45 -9.79 29.27
C THR A 104 19.12 -8.57 28.41
N ASP A 105 20.09 -7.65 28.27
CA ASP A 105 19.94 -6.48 27.41
C ASP A 105 19.78 -6.86 25.94
N ALA A 106 20.58 -7.83 25.46
CA ALA A 106 20.51 -8.32 24.10
C ALA A 106 19.12 -8.91 23.76
N ARG A 107 18.53 -9.65 24.71
CA ARG A 107 17.15 -10.16 24.57
C ARG A 107 16.13 -9.02 24.50
N PHE A 108 16.24 -8.03 25.41
CA PHE A 108 15.37 -6.86 25.42
C PHE A 108 15.47 -6.07 24.11
N LEU A 109 16.70 -5.77 23.65
CA LEU A 109 16.93 -5.01 22.41
C LEU A 109 16.41 -5.78 21.18
N ALA A 110 16.73 -7.08 21.10
CA ALA A 110 16.23 -7.92 20.00
C ALA A 110 14.71 -7.93 19.96
N MET A 111 14.05 -8.09 21.10
CA MET A 111 12.60 -8.07 21.20
C MET A 111 12.06 -6.70 20.78
N ALA A 112 12.57 -5.59 21.31
CA ALA A 112 12.10 -4.25 21.00
C ALA A 112 12.24 -3.90 19.50
N LEU A 113 13.36 -4.30 18.86
CA LEU A 113 13.61 -4.04 17.44
C LEU A 113 12.77 -4.92 16.51
N VAL A 114 12.37 -6.11 16.93
CA VAL A 114 11.43 -6.98 16.19
C VAL A 114 10.00 -6.48 16.33
N GLU A 115 9.65 -5.97 17.51
CA GLU A 115 8.28 -5.54 17.79
C GLU A 115 7.95 -4.15 17.21
N PHE A 116 8.94 -3.27 17.05
CA PHE A 116 8.73 -1.96 16.48
C PHE A 116 8.04 -1.99 15.10
N PRO A 117 8.52 -2.77 14.10
CA PRO A 117 7.82 -2.85 12.81
C PRO A 117 6.45 -3.54 12.91
N GLN A 118 6.26 -4.48 13.81
CA GLN A 118 4.95 -5.10 14.05
C GLN A 118 3.95 -4.09 14.62
N ALA A 119 4.39 -3.32 15.61
CA ALA A 119 3.59 -2.25 16.19
C ALA A 119 3.26 -1.16 15.16
N LEU A 120 4.24 -0.79 14.31
CA LEU A 120 4.02 0.17 13.23
C LEU A 120 2.98 -0.36 12.22
N LYS A 121 3.08 -1.62 11.81
CA LYS A 121 2.09 -2.25 10.92
C LYS A 121 0.68 -2.16 11.51
N CYS A 122 0.49 -2.58 12.76
CA CYS A 122 -0.81 -2.53 13.42
C CYS A 122 -1.31 -1.08 13.59
N HIS A 123 -0.41 -0.15 13.94
CA HIS A 123 -0.75 1.26 14.06
C HIS A 123 -1.26 1.86 12.73
N LEU A 124 -0.62 1.54 11.60
CA LEU A 124 -1.03 2.00 10.27
C LEU A 124 -2.36 1.39 9.81
N ARG A 125 -2.67 0.17 10.27
CA ARG A 125 -3.93 -0.53 10.01
C ARG A 125 -5.05 -0.21 10.99
N ASN A 126 -4.80 0.67 11.98
CA ASN A 126 -5.70 0.95 13.10
C ASN A 126 -6.08 -0.30 13.91
N GLU A 127 -5.18 -1.27 13.97
CA GLU A 127 -5.32 -2.46 14.79
C GLU A 127 -4.69 -2.27 16.16
N THR A 128 -5.23 -2.93 17.17
CA THR A 128 -4.63 -2.96 18.50
C THR A 128 -3.47 -3.95 18.50
N TYR A 129 -2.32 -3.50 19.00
CA TYR A 129 -1.14 -4.34 19.16
C TYR A 129 -0.99 -4.70 20.64
N ASP A 130 -1.21 -5.96 21.01
CA ASP A 130 -1.14 -6.43 22.41
C ASP A 130 0.29 -6.88 22.74
N HIS A 131 1.02 -6.06 23.48
CA HIS A 131 2.39 -6.32 23.96
C HIS A 131 2.49 -6.19 25.46
N ARG A 132 2.16 -7.27 26.16
CA ARG A 132 2.26 -7.35 27.63
C ARG A 132 3.69 -7.44 28.14
N GLU A 133 4.64 -7.88 27.32
CA GLU A 133 6.04 -8.07 27.77
C GLU A 133 6.87 -6.80 27.74
N LEU A 134 6.66 -5.91 26.75
CA LEU A 134 7.41 -4.66 26.63
C LEU A 134 6.69 -3.46 27.25
N ILE A 135 5.37 -3.46 27.32
CA ILE A 135 4.58 -2.32 27.77
C ILE A 135 3.70 -2.76 28.93
N THR A 136 4.21 -2.61 30.16
CA THR A 136 3.53 -3.03 31.39
C THR A 136 2.55 -2.00 31.95
N GLU A 137 2.60 -0.75 31.51
CA GLU A 137 1.74 0.32 32.02
C GLU A 137 0.99 1.00 30.89
N HIS A 138 -0.34 0.95 30.94
CA HIS A 138 -1.30 1.61 30.04
C HIS A 138 -1.00 1.43 28.56
N CYS A 139 -1.93 0.86 27.82
CA CYS A 139 -1.86 0.79 26.36
C CYS A 139 -1.60 2.19 25.79
N PRO A 140 -0.38 2.51 25.34
CA PRO A 140 -0.11 3.85 24.84
C PRO A 140 -0.91 4.03 23.54
N SER A 141 -1.46 5.23 23.34
CA SER A 141 -2.15 5.59 22.10
C SER A 141 -1.25 5.48 20.87
N HIS A 142 0.07 5.41 21.07
CA HIS A 142 1.07 5.34 20.03
C HIS A 142 2.15 4.30 20.39
N THR A 143 1.86 3.04 20.10
CA THR A 143 2.72 1.90 20.45
C THR A 143 4.13 1.97 19.84
N PRO A 144 4.33 2.32 18.54
CA PRO A 144 5.69 2.46 17.98
C PRO A 144 6.56 3.45 18.73
N LEU A 145 6.00 4.61 19.12
CA LEU A 145 6.72 5.62 19.89
C LEU A 145 7.13 5.09 21.26
N ALA A 146 6.25 4.36 21.95
CA ALA A 146 6.55 3.78 23.25
C ALA A 146 7.71 2.79 23.18
N ILE A 147 7.75 1.94 22.16
CA ILE A 147 8.85 0.98 21.95
C ILE A 147 10.15 1.71 21.64
N ALA A 148 10.15 2.69 20.72
CA ALA A 148 11.33 3.49 20.40
C ALA A 148 11.88 4.23 21.63
N ASN A 149 11.00 4.82 22.45
CA ASN A 149 11.38 5.51 23.68
C ASN A 149 12.06 4.58 24.69
N ARG A 150 11.63 3.33 24.80
CA ARG A 150 12.29 2.35 25.69
C ARG A 150 13.71 2.01 25.23
N VAL A 151 13.91 1.86 23.91
CA VAL A 151 15.26 1.64 23.36
C VAL A 151 16.12 2.87 23.62
N TYR A 152 15.59 4.09 23.41
CA TYR A 152 16.29 5.34 23.68
C TYR A 152 16.67 5.48 25.15
N ALA A 153 15.74 5.18 26.07
CA ALA A 153 16.00 5.23 27.53
C ALA A 153 17.06 4.20 27.94
N TRP A 154 17.09 3.01 27.32
CA TRP A 154 18.15 2.04 27.56
C TRP A 154 19.52 2.56 27.08
N VAL A 155 19.62 3.13 25.90
CA VAL A 155 20.85 3.72 25.34
C VAL A 155 21.33 4.86 26.25
N HIS A 156 20.45 5.74 26.70
CA HIS A 156 20.79 6.85 27.59
C HIS A 156 21.36 6.35 28.92
N ARG A 157 20.75 5.33 29.54
CA ARG A 157 21.26 4.69 30.76
C ARG A 157 22.66 4.14 30.58
N ARG A 158 22.95 3.49 29.43
CA ARG A 158 24.28 2.97 29.11
C ARG A 158 25.34 4.06 28.99
N LYS A 159 24.94 5.24 28.50
CA LYS A 159 25.80 6.41 28.48
C LYS A 159 26.10 6.91 29.91
N GLU A 160 25.09 6.99 30.77
CA GLU A 160 25.30 7.43 32.18
C GLU A 160 26.19 6.44 32.94
N GLU A 161 26.13 5.14 32.64
CA GLU A 161 27.00 4.12 33.18
C GLU A 161 28.43 4.16 32.60
N GLY A 162 28.70 5.03 31.64
CA GLY A 162 30.01 5.13 30.98
C GLY A 162 30.36 4.00 30.02
N ARG A 163 29.36 3.20 29.59
CA ARG A 163 29.54 2.10 28.65
C ARG A 163 29.43 2.52 27.20
N ILE A 164 28.85 3.68 26.93
CA ILE A 164 28.72 4.31 25.62
C ILE A 164 29.29 5.70 25.78
N ASP A 165 30.20 6.09 24.88
CA ASP A 165 30.75 7.43 24.87
C ASP A 165 29.85 8.40 24.07
N GLY A 166 30.29 9.67 23.92
CA GLY A 166 29.52 10.69 23.21
C GLY A 166 29.49 10.47 21.69
N ASP A 167 30.52 9.86 21.13
CA ASP A 167 30.63 9.61 19.70
C ASP A 167 29.82 8.36 19.33
N ASP A 168 29.88 7.32 20.14
CA ASP A 168 29.02 6.13 20.02
C ASP A 168 27.53 6.50 20.09
N LEU A 169 27.15 7.37 21.04
CA LEU A 169 25.78 7.84 21.16
C LEU A 169 25.31 8.54 19.89
N ARG A 170 26.12 9.44 19.31
CA ARG A 170 25.75 10.13 18.06
C ARG A 170 25.52 9.16 16.91
N VAL A 171 26.36 8.15 16.80
CA VAL A 171 26.25 7.13 15.74
C VAL A 171 24.99 6.26 15.91
N ILE A 172 24.63 5.95 17.17
CA ILE A 172 23.41 5.17 17.49
C ILE A 172 22.15 6.04 17.28
N ASP A 173 22.19 7.29 17.72
CA ASP A 173 21.04 8.23 17.67
C ASP A 173 20.55 8.45 16.25
N VAL A 174 21.44 8.53 15.27
CA VAL A 174 21.09 8.64 13.82
C VAL A 174 20.17 7.52 13.36
N GLU A 175 20.40 6.30 13.80
CA GLU A 175 19.57 5.16 13.38
C GLU A 175 18.27 5.07 14.20
N LEU A 176 18.31 5.45 15.48
CA LEU A 176 17.10 5.55 16.30
C LEU A 176 16.14 6.62 15.76
N ALA A 177 16.66 7.80 15.39
CA ALA A 177 15.85 8.84 14.78
C ALA A 177 15.15 8.36 13.51
N LYS A 178 15.85 7.59 12.65
CA LYS A 178 15.26 7.04 11.42
C LYS A 178 14.05 6.15 11.67
N LEU A 179 13.98 5.43 12.79
CA LEU A 179 12.79 4.62 13.13
C LEU A 179 11.55 5.51 13.23
N MET A 180 11.67 6.65 13.92
CA MET A 180 10.57 7.59 14.10
C MET A 180 10.31 8.43 12.85
N ASP A 181 11.34 8.77 12.08
CA ASP A 181 11.20 9.46 10.79
C ASP A 181 10.38 8.61 9.81
N VAL A 182 10.67 7.31 9.72
CA VAL A 182 9.89 6.37 8.91
C VAL A 182 8.47 6.24 9.44
N CYS A 183 8.30 6.12 10.76
CA CYS A 183 6.98 6.05 11.38
C CYS A 183 6.13 7.26 10.99
N GLY A 184 6.64 8.48 11.21
CA GLY A 184 5.93 9.72 10.88
C GLY A 184 5.66 9.88 9.38
N ALA A 185 6.58 9.45 8.52
CA ALA A 185 6.37 9.47 7.07
C ALA A 185 5.28 8.48 6.65
N CYS A 186 5.25 7.27 7.20
CA CYS A 186 4.18 6.29 6.94
C CYS A 186 2.81 6.78 7.45
N GLU A 187 2.76 7.40 8.63
CA GLU A 187 1.55 8.03 9.17
C GLU A 187 1.03 9.15 8.26
N ARG A 188 1.93 9.98 7.73
CA ARG A 188 1.56 11.02 6.76
C ARG A 188 0.89 10.39 5.55
N ILE A 189 1.45 9.32 4.97
CA ILE A 189 0.84 8.60 3.84
C ILE A 189 -0.53 8.06 4.24
N ALA A 190 -0.66 7.39 5.37
CA ALA A 190 -1.92 6.80 5.83
C ALA A 190 -3.03 7.85 6.08
N ARG A 191 -2.67 9.00 6.69
CA ARG A 191 -3.64 10.02 7.12
C ARG A 191 -3.94 11.08 6.08
N THR A 192 -3.18 11.17 4.99
CA THR A 192 -3.40 12.14 3.91
C THR A 192 -3.68 11.44 2.58
N PRO A 193 -4.86 10.83 2.39
CA PRO A 193 -5.24 10.22 1.12
C PRO A 193 -5.35 11.29 0.01
N ILE A 194 -5.44 10.85 -1.23
CA ILE A 194 -5.72 11.76 -2.37
C ILE A 194 -7.04 12.49 -2.11
N VAL A 195 -7.09 13.76 -2.51
CA VAL A 195 -8.23 14.65 -2.26
C VAL A 195 -9.55 13.99 -2.68
N ARG A 196 -10.46 13.85 -1.71
CA ARG A 196 -11.74 13.13 -1.88
C ARG A 196 -12.55 13.64 -3.08
N SER A 197 -12.57 14.98 -3.31
CA SER A 197 -13.30 15.58 -4.42
C SER A 197 -12.76 15.11 -5.77
N TYR A 198 -11.43 14.97 -5.92
CA TYR A 198 -10.81 14.47 -7.14
C TYR A 198 -11.21 13.02 -7.43
N ARG A 199 -11.19 12.17 -6.43
CA ARG A 199 -11.60 10.76 -6.54
C ARG A 199 -13.08 10.63 -6.96
N ILE A 200 -13.96 11.39 -6.30
CA ILE A 200 -15.40 11.39 -6.61
C ILE A 200 -15.62 11.91 -8.03
N PHE A 201 -14.98 13.01 -8.41
CA PHE A 201 -15.11 13.60 -9.74
C PHE A 201 -14.67 12.63 -10.84
N THR A 202 -13.52 11.98 -10.68
CA THR A 202 -13.03 10.98 -11.65
C THR A 202 -14.04 9.85 -11.84
N ARG A 203 -14.59 9.31 -10.75
CA ARG A 203 -15.61 8.25 -10.80
C ARG A 203 -16.89 8.71 -11.48
N GLN A 204 -17.35 9.92 -11.20
CA GLN A 204 -18.52 10.49 -11.86
C GLN A 204 -18.31 10.64 -13.37
N CYS A 205 -17.13 11.11 -13.78
CA CYS A 205 -16.79 11.24 -15.20
C CYS A 205 -16.74 9.88 -15.91
N ILE A 206 -16.13 8.87 -15.29
CA ILE A 206 -16.09 7.51 -15.82
C ILE A 206 -17.51 6.93 -15.94
N MET A 207 -18.32 7.05 -14.89
CA MET A 207 -19.70 6.54 -14.91
C MET A 207 -20.54 7.22 -15.98
N PHE A 208 -20.46 8.55 -16.08
CA PHE A 208 -21.16 9.31 -17.12
C PHE A 208 -20.75 8.85 -18.53
N PHE A 209 -19.45 8.74 -18.76
CA PHE A 209 -18.92 8.29 -20.04
C PHE A 209 -19.40 6.86 -20.39
N LEU A 210 -19.26 5.92 -19.48
CA LEU A 210 -19.67 4.53 -19.72
C LEU A 210 -21.18 4.40 -19.93
N PHE A 211 -21.97 5.23 -19.27
CA PHE A 211 -23.43 5.22 -19.42
C PHE A 211 -23.88 5.77 -20.78
N THR A 212 -23.19 6.78 -21.29
CA THR A 212 -23.52 7.42 -22.58
C THR A 212 -22.83 6.75 -23.76
N LEU A 213 -21.70 6.08 -23.57
CA LEU A 213 -20.90 5.48 -24.63
C LEU A 213 -21.71 4.56 -25.57
N PRO A 214 -22.50 3.58 -25.10
CA PRO A 214 -23.20 2.66 -26.01
C PRO A 214 -24.27 3.38 -26.84
N TRP A 215 -24.81 4.50 -26.37
CA TRP A 215 -25.73 5.35 -27.14
C TRP A 215 -25.04 6.13 -28.25
N GLY A 216 -23.76 6.46 -28.07
CA GLY A 216 -22.98 7.18 -29.07
C GLY A 216 -22.38 6.30 -30.16
N ILE A 217 -22.24 4.98 -29.90
CA ILE A 217 -21.59 4.07 -30.84
C ILE A 217 -22.54 3.01 -31.42
N ALA A 218 -23.80 2.95 -30.96
CA ALA A 218 -24.74 1.89 -31.39
C ALA A 218 -25.10 2.00 -32.86
N GLU A 219 -25.21 3.18 -33.43
CA GLU A 219 -25.53 3.40 -34.84
C GLU A 219 -24.42 2.84 -35.74
N ASP A 220 -23.16 3.13 -35.42
CA ASP A 220 -22.00 2.74 -36.25
C ASP A 220 -21.66 1.25 -36.09
N PHE A 221 -21.66 0.76 -34.84
CA PHE A 221 -21.15 -0.57 -34.49
C PHE A 221 -22.25 -1.63 -34.31
N LYS A 222 -23.51 -1.25 -34.18
CA LYS A 222 -24.66 -2.18 -34.04
C LYS A 222 -24.38 -3.25 -32.96
N TRP A 223 -24.43 -4.54 -33.30
CA TRP A 223 -24.15 -5.65 -32.37
C TRP A 223 -22.75 -5.64 -31.77
N TRP A 224 -21.75 -5.08 -32.47
CA TRP A 224 -20.40 -4.93 -31.95
C TRP A 224 -20.31 -3.91 -30.79
N THR A 225 -21.31 -3.07 -30.61
CA THR A 225 -21.41 -2.15 -29.46
C THR A 225 -21.32 -2.88 -28.14
N ILE A 226 -21.93 -4.07 -28.03
CA ILE A 226 -21.95 -4.87 -26.78
C ILE A 226 -20.53 -5.28 -26.36
N PRO A 227 -19.77 -6.07 -27.14
CA PRO A 227 -18.43 -6.47 -26.74
C PRO A 227 -17.47 -5.29 -26.62
N LEU A 228 -17.63 -4.24 -27.45
CA LEU A 228 -16.80 -3.06 -27.37
C LEU A 228 -17.03 -2.29 -26.06
N THR A 229 -18.28 -2.12 -25.64
CA THR A 229 -18.63 -1.51 -24.34
C THR A 229 -18.06 -2.34 -23.18
N MET A 230 -18.13 -3.67 -23.25
CA MET A 230 -17.56 -4.54 -22.22
C MET A 230 -16.05 -4.32 -22.08
N VAL A 231 -15.33 -4.30 -23.18
CA VAL A 231 -13.86 -4.11 -23.19
C VAL A 231 -13.50 -2.73 -22.64
N ILE A 232 -14.14 -1.67 -23.11
CA ILE A 232 -13.87 -0.31 -22.64
C ILE A 232 -14.21 -0.19 -21.16
N SER A 233 -15.34 -0.74 -20.71
CA SER A 233 -15.73 -0.74 -19.30
C SER A 233 -14.73 -1.49 -18.44
N TYR A 234 -14.26 -2.64 -18.89
CA TYR A 234 -13.24 -3.42 -18.19
C TYR A 234 -11.97 -2.60 -17.95
N PHE A 235 -11.46 -1.91 -18.96
CA PHE A 235 -10.27 -1.08 -18.82
C PHE A 235 -10.52 0.15 -17.94
N MET A 236 -11.60 0.88 -18.16
CA MET A 236 -11.87 2.13 -17.43
C MET A 236 -12.14 1.88 -15.94
N ILE A 237 -13.03 0.92 -15.64
CA ILE A 237 -13.36 0.55 -14.27
C ILE A 237 -12.15 -0.12 -13.61
N GLY A 238 -11.44 -0.99 -14.35
CA GLY A 238 -10.26 -1.67 -13.86
C GLY A 238 -9.15 -0.71 -13.45
N MET A 239 -8.85 0.28 -14.27
CA MET A 239 -7.85 1.30 -13.95
C MET A 239 -8.22 2.10 -12.69
N GLU A 240 -9.50 2.45 -12.49
CA GLU A 240 -9.93 3.17 -11.29
C GLU A 240 -9.85 2.29 -10.03
N ILE A 241 -10.28 1.02 -10.10
CA ILE A 241 -10.23 0.10 -8.95
C ILE A 241 -8.78 -0.21 -8.57
N VAL A 242 -7.92 -0.50 -9.56
CA VAL A 242 -6.48 -0.73 -9.30
C VAL A 242 -5.83 0.52 -8.71
N ALA A 243 -6.16 1.72 -9.22
CA ALA A 243 -5.65 2.95 -8.65
C ALA A 243 -6.13 3.19 -7.20
N GLU A 244 -7.36 2.77 -6.87
CA GLU A 244 -7.88 2.82 -5.50
C GLU A 244 -7.11 1.91 -4.54
N HIS A 245 -6.87 0.64 -4.92
CA HIS A 245 -6.12 -0.31 -4.11
C HIS A 245 -4.67 0.17 -3.89
N VAL A 246 -3.99 0.58 -4.97
CA VAL A 246 -2.60 1.08 -4.89
C VAL A 246 -2.49 2.38 -4.09
N GLU A 247 -3.57 3.18 -3.97
CA GLU A 247 -3.57 4.42 -3.17
C GLU A 247 -3.38 4.19 -1.67
N GLU A 248 -3.85 3.06 -1.12
CA GLU A 248 -3.83 2.74 0.30
C GLU A 248 -2.84 1.59 0.61
N PRO A 249 -1.52 1.82 0.56
CA PRO A 249 -0.50 0.75 0.50
C PRO A 249 -0.36 -0.10 1.77
N PHE A 250 -1.02 0.25 2.86
CA PHE A 250 -0.91 -0.43 4.17
C PHE A 250 -2.15 -1.28 4.52
N GLY A 251 -3.11 -1.39 3.61
CA GLY A 251 -4.37 -2.12 3.82
C GLY A 251 -4.22 -3.64 3.86
N PHE A 252 -5.26 -4.33 3.32
CA PHE A 252 -5.34 -5.80 3.28
C PHE A 252 -5.66 -6.33 1.87
N ASP A 253 -5.61 -5.47 0.86
CA ASP A 253 -5.88 -5.83 -0.51
C ASP A 253 -4.70 -6.63 -1.11
N GLU A 254 -4.96 -7.33 -2.22
CA GLU A 254 -3.95 -8.17 -2.88
C GLU A 254 -2.75 -7.36 -3.42
N ASP A 255 -2.96 -6.06 -3.70
CA ASP A 255 -1.97 -5.15 -4.27
C ASP A 255 -1.22 -4.34 -3.19
N ASP A 256 -1.55 -4.53 -1.92
CA ASP A 256 -0.90 -3.84 -0.80
C ASP A 256 0.51 -4.36 -0.53
N LEU A 257 1.27 -3.59 0.25
CA LEU A 257 2.62 -3.99 0.64
C LEU A 257 2.59 -5.20 1.56
N ASP A 258 3.42 -6.20 1.26
CA ASP A 258 3.65 -7.35 2.15
C ASP A 258 4.42 -6.93 3.41
N LEU A 259 3.71 -6.24 4.32
CA LEU A 259 4.27 -5.77 5.58
C LEU A 259 4.69 -6.94 6.48
N ASP A 260 4.00 -8.07 6.39
CA ASP A 260 4.31 -9.28 7.16
C ASP A 260 5.64 -9.89 6.72
N GLY A 261 5.89 -9.99 5.43
CA GLY A 261 7.16 -10.43 4.87
C GLY A 261 8.31 -9.49 5.24
N MET A 262 8.06 -8.18 5.25
CA MET A 262 9.05 -7.19 5.67
C MET A 262 9.37 -7.29 7.17
N CYS A 263 8.37 -7.47 8.02
CA CYS A 263 8.55 -7.71 9.47
C CYS A 263 9.36 -8.98 9.72
N LYS A 264 9.07 -10.09 9.02
CA LYS A 264 9.86 -11.33 9.10
C LYS A 264 11.32 -11.13 8.67
N THR A 265 11.55 -10.31 7.65
CA THR A 265 12.91 -9.98 7.19
C THR A 265 13.70 -9.22 8.26
N ILE A 266 13.06 -8.27 8.95
CA ILE A 266 13.66 -7.55 10.09
C ILE A 266 13.93 -8.52 11.23
N GLU A 267 12.95 -9.33 11.59
CA GLU A 267 13.07 -10.33 12.67
C GLU A 267 14.24 -11.28 12.44
N ALA A 268 14.38 -11.84 11.23
CA ALA A 268 15.49 -12.71 10.87
C ALA A 268 16.85 -12.03 11.05
N SER A 269 16.98 -10.79 10.56
CA SER A 269 18.22 -10.01 10.65
C SER A 269 18.59 -9.65 12.10
N VAL A 270 17.61 -9.27 12.92
CA VAL A 270 17.83 -8.93 14.34
C VAL A 270 18.22 -10.16 15.13
N LYS A 271 17.51 -11.29 14.94
CA LYS A 271 17.81 -12.55 15.63
C LYS A 271 19.20 -13.10 15.28
N GLU A 272 19.66 -12.90 14.06
CA GLU A 272 21.00 -13.30 13.64
C GLU A 272 22.08 -12.51 14.38
N LEU A 273 21.92 -11.19 14.48
CA LEU A 273 22.90 -10.30 15.12
C LEU A 273 22.96 -10.44 16.66
N PHE A 274 21.83 -10.72 17.30
CA PHE A 274 21.77 -10.93 18.76
C PHE A 274 21.83 -12.41 19.18
N ARG A 275 22.09 -13.33 18.24
CA ARG A 275 22.43 -14.71 18.63
C ARG A 275 23.67 -14.69 19.51
N PRO A 276 23.68 -15.32 20.69
CA PRO A 276 24.91 -15.54 21.40
C PRO A 276 25.85 -16.30 20.45
N CYS A 277 27.08 -15.82 20.28
CA CYS A 277 28.12 -16.60 19.62
C CYS A 277 28.23 -17.91 20.37
N VAL A 278 27.62 -18.96 19.83
CA VAL A 278 27.76 -20.31 20.36
C VAL A 278 29.14 -20.74 19.97
N GLY A 279 30.01 -20.94 20.98
CA GLY A 279 31.22 -21.72 20.81
C GLY A 279 32.51 -20.93 20.73
N GLY A 280 33.03 -20.69 21.83
CA GLY A 280 34.40 -20.46 22.15
C GLY A 280 34.75 -21.23 23.43
N ASP A 281 34.34 -22.49 23.50
CA ASP A 281 34.99 -23.46 24.38
C ASP A 281 36.17 -24.03 23.59
N ALA A 282 37.34 -23.47 23.84
CA ALA A 282 38.63 -24.10 23.58
C ALA A 282 39.57 -23.78 24.74
#